data_c9624f8107dab1ae55259ba768b9e6e7
#
_entry.id   c9624f8107dab1ae55259ba768b9e6e7
#
_cell.length_a   1.000
_cell.length_b   1.000
_cell.length_c   1.000
_cell.angle_alpha   90.00
_cell.angle_beta   90.00
_cell.angle_gamma   90.00
#
_symmetry.space_group_name_H-M   'P 1'
#
loop_
_entity.id
_entity.type
_entity.pdbx_description
1 polymer ?
#
loop_
_entity_poly.entity_id
_entity_poly.type
_entity_poly.pdbx_seq_one_letter_code
_entity_poly.pdbx_strand_id
1 'polypeptide(L)'
;MKNKKIIFLIICIVSIISIISIFFIVLKNNTSKKLKIGKNSTSQEIVDYILNINSYKTTIEVEINSNKNQNKYIIKQEYNGMEDNMQEIIEPSNIAGVKIIKKDKELKIENSNLNLTSIFQYYEYISESELDLIDFIEDYKNDSEAEWKEENGKIIMNTSIEERLKTHKTLYINKENGMPEKMEIMDNSKNTAVYILYKEVTVNS
;
A
#
# COMPACT_ATOMS: atom_id res chain seq x y z
N MET A 1 -59.10 -17.04 -13.15
CA MET A 1 -58.27 -15.96 -12.57
C MET A 1 -57.08 -16.44 -11.75
N LYS A 2 -57.14 -17.58 -11.06
CA LYS A 2 -56.06 -18.10 -10.19
C LYS A 2 -54.77 -18.45 -10.97
N ASN A 3 -54.87 -19.05 -12.15
CA ASN A 3 -53.71 -19.45 -12.95
C ASN A 3 -52.90 -18.28 -13.54
N LYS A 4 -53.53 -17.14 -13.86
CA LYS A 4 -52.78 -15.96 -14.36
C LYS A 4 -51.90 -15.33 -13.29
N LYS A 5 -52.34 -15.33 -12.01
CA LYS A 5 -51.52 -14.83 -10.89
C LYS A 5 -50.29 -15.73 -10.63
N ILE A 6 -50.46 -17.05 -10.77
CA ILE A 6 -49.37 -17.99 -10.59
C ILE A 6 -48.32 -17.85 -11.72
N ILE A 7 -48.78 -17.70 -12.96
CA ILE A 7 -47.88 -17.47 -14.11
C ILE A 7 -47.10 -16.16 -13.93
N PHE A 8 -47.74 -15.09 -13.51
CA PHE A 8 -47.11 -13.82 -13.25
C PHE A 8 -46.06 -13.92 -12.15
N LEU A 9 -46.36 -14.64 -11.06
CA LEU A 9 -45.41 -14.86 -9.97
C LEU A 9 -44.15 -15.66 -10.42
N ILE A 10 -44.35 -16.67 -11.27
CA ILE A 10 -43.25 -17.45 -11.83
C ILE A 10 -42.33 -16.58 -12.71
N ILE A 11 -42.93 -15.73 -13.54
CA ILE A 11 -42.17 -14.79 -14.39
C ILE A 11 -41.34 -13.82 -13.54
N CYS A 12 -41.91 -13.28 -12.45
CA CYS A 12 -41.18 -12.40 -11.53
C CYS A 12 -39.98 -13.13 -10.85
N ILE A 13 -40.17 -14.37 -10.42
CA ILE A 13 -39.10 -15.16 -9.80
C ILE A 13 -37.96 -15.43 -10.80
N VAL A 14 -38.31 -15.82 -12.03
CA VAL A 14 -37.28 -16.09 -13.09
C VAL A 14 -36.54 -14.82 -13.44
N SER A 15 -37.20 -13.65 -13.52
CA SER A 15 -36.50 -12.39 -13.78
C SER A 15 -35.54 -11.98 -12.66
N ILE A 16 -35.90 -12.19 -11.38
CA ILE A 16 -35.04 -11.91 -10.24
C ILE A 16 -33.82 -12.83 -10.26
N ILE A 17 -33.98 -14.12 -10.54
CA ILE A 17 -32.89 -15.08 -10.63
C ILE A 17 -31.94 -14.70 -11.76
N SER A 18 -32.45 -14.27 -12.92
CA SER A 18 -31.60 -13.83 -14.05
C SER A 18 -30.79 -12.57 -13.72
N ILE A 19 -31.37 -11.58 -13.02
CA ILE A 19 -30.67 -10.37 -12.58
C ILE A 19 -29.56 -10.73 -11.59
N ILE A 20 -29.84 -11.60 -10.62
CA ILE A 20 -28.85 -12.08 -9.64
C ILE A 20 -27.71 -12.81 -10.37
N SER A 21 -28.02 -13.66 -11.33
CA SER A 21 -27.01 -14.39 -12.12
C SER A 21 -26.12 -13.44 -12.92
N ILE A 22 -26.69 -12.42 -13.56
CA ILE A 22 -25.92 -11.39 -14.30
C ILE A 22 -25.03 -10.61 -13.32
N PHE A 23 -25.54 -10.25 -12.15
CA PHE A 23 -24.77 -9.56 -11.12
C PHE A 23 -23.58 -10.39 -10.64
N PHE A 24 -23.75 -11.70 -10.42
CA PHE A 24 -22.67 -12.63 -10.08
C PHE A 24 -21.66 -12.80 -11.21
N ILE A 25 -22.08 -12.79 -12.47
CA ILE A 25 -21.18 -12.86 -13.63
C ILE A 25 -20.36 -11.58 -13.74
N VAL A 26 -20.98 -10.42 -13.53
CA VAL A 26 -20.29 -9.11 -13.53
C VAL A 26 -19.29 -9.04 -12.36
N LEU A 27 -19.68 -9.47 -11.16
CA LEU A 27 -18.75 -9.55 -10.02
C LEU A 27 -17.59 -10.52 -10.29
N LYS A 28 -17.84 -11.67 -10.91
CA LYS A 28 -16.80 -12.66 -11.23
C LYS A 28 -15.88 -12.20 -12.36
N ASN A 29 -16.36 -11.38 -13.28
CA ASN A 29 -15.54 -10.79 -14.35
C ASN A 29 -14.76 -9.56 -13.88
N ASN A 30 -15.17 -8.93 -12.77
CA ASN A 30 -14.40 -7.91 -12.04
C ASN A 30 -13.40 -8.51 -11.05
N THR A 31 -13.27 -9.85 -10.94
CA THR A 31 -12.07 -10.41 -10.32
C THR A 31 -10.89 -9.98 -11.19
N SER A 32 -10.15 -9.04 -10.67
CA SER A 32 -8.95 -8.43 -11.21
C SER A 32 -8.16 -9.46 -12.04
N LYS A 33 -8.02 -9.21 -13.34
CA LYS A 33 -6.98 -9.87 -14.13
C LYS A 33 -5.70 -9.62 -13.34
N LYS A 34 -5.09 -10.67 -12.75
CA LYS A 34 -3.74 -10.57 -12.20
C LYS A 34 -2.87 -9.98 -13.30
N LEU A 35 -2.56 -8.71 -13.18
CA LEU A 35 -1.64 -8.05 -14.09
C LEU A 35 -0.28 -8.74 -13.89
N LYS A 36 0.09 -9.60 -14.82
CA LYS A 36 1.44 -10.16 -14.86
C LYS A 36 2.34 -9.05 -15.40
N ILE A 37 2.92 -8.28 -14.51
CA ILE A 37 3.94 -7.32 -14.88
C ILE A 37 5.17 -8.08 -15.35
N GLY A 38 5.72 -7.64 -16.47
CA GLY A 38 6.90 -8.24 -17.09
C GLY A 38 7.52 -7.28 -18.11
N LYS A 39 8.61 -7.70 -18.71
CA LYS A 39 9.46 -6.91 -19.59
C LYS A 39 8.76 -6.16 -20.75
N ASN A 40 7.55 -6.58 -21.11
CA ASN A 40 6.74 -5.98 -22.19
C ASN A 40 5.59 -5.10 -21.66
N SER A 41 5.50 -4.87 -20.35
CA SER A 41 4.45 -4.02 -19.80
C SER A 41 4.71 -2.56 -20.14
N THR A 42 3.66 -1.83 -20.45
CA THR A 42 3.72 -0.37 -20.63
C THR A 42 3.92 0.30 -19.26
N SER A 43 4.43 1.53 -19.28
CA SER A 43 4.62 2.30 -18.05
C SER A 43 3.30 2.56 -17.34
N GLN A 44 2.21 2.79 -18.08
CA GLN A 44 0.87 2.94 -17.50
C GLN A 44 0.39 1.66 -16.80
N GLU A 45 0.60 0.49 -17.42
CA GLU A 45 0.23 -0.78 -16.79
C GLU A 45 0.99 -1.03 -15.48
N ILE A 46 2.25 -0.59 -15.40
CA ILE A 46 3.04 -0.70 -14.17
C ILE A 46 2.54 0.28 -13.11
N VAL A 47 2.23 1.52 -13.47
CA VAL A 47 1.63 2.50 -12.56
C VAL A 47 0.30 1.97 -12.01
N ASP A 48 -0.57 1.48 -12.89
CA ASP A 48 -1.86 0.89 -12.50
C ASP A 48 -1.67 -0.32 -11.57
N TYR A 49 -0.65 -1.15 -11.83
CA TYR A 49 -0.31 -2.28 -10.97
C TYR A 49 0.09 -1.83 -9.56
N ILE A 50 1.00 -0.85 -9.45
CA ILE A 50 1.43 -0.31 -8.15
C ILE A 50 0.24 0.27 -7.39
N LEU A 51 -0.61 1.07 -8.05
CA LEU A 51 -1.77 1.68 -7.42
C LEU A 51 -2.85 0.66 -6.98
N ASN A 52 -2.81 -0.56 -7.49
CA ASN A 52 -3.75 -1.63 -7.15
C ASN A 52 -3.13 -2.72 -6.25
N ILE A 53 -1.98 -2.47 -5.64
CA ILE A 53 -1.40 -3.39 -4.66
C ILE A 53 -2.32 -3.48 -3.44
N ASN A 54 -2.74 -4.69 -3.09
CA ASN A 54 -3.61 -4.96 -1.94
C ASN A 54 -2.84 -5.61 -0.78
N SER A 55 -1.72 -6.27 -1.08
CA SER A 55 -0.86 -6.86 -0.06
C SER A 55 0.57 -6.97 -0.55
N TYR A 56 1.52 -6.81 0.36
CA TYR A 56 2.95 -6.97 0.04
C TYR A 56 3.74 -7.36 1.27
N LYS A 57 4.92 -7.95 1.00
CA LYS A 57 5.98 -8.17 1.99
C LYS A 57 7.27 -7.62 1.42
N THR A 58 8.03 -6.93 2.24
CA THR A 58 9.32 -6.38 1.85
C THR A 58 10.24 -6.22 3.05
N THR A 59 11.53 -6.17 2.78
CA THR A 59 12.53 -5.63 3.69
C THR A 59 12.95 -4.28 3.15
N ILE A 60 12.95 -3.25 3.97
CA ILE A 60 13.40 -1.91 3.62
C ILE A 60 14.64 -1.53 4.42
N GLU A 61 15.56 -0.84 3.76
CA GLU A 61 16.62 -0.09 4.41
C GLU A 61 16.20 1.37 4.46
N VAL A 62 16.10 1.94 5.65
CA VAL A 62 15.65 3.32 5.87
C VAL A 62 16.80 4.13 6.40
N GLU A 63 17.07 5.27 5.76
CA GLU A 63 18.01 6.27 6.22
C GLU A 63 17.25 7.56 6.51
N ILE A 64 17.31 8.00 7.77
CA ILE A 64 16.68 9.25 8.23
C ILE A 64 17.78 10.28 8.46
N ASN A 65 17.72 11.37 7.70
CA ASN A 65 18.64 12.46 7.79
C ASN A 65 18.03 13.63 8.57
N SER A 66 18.67 14.03 9.64
CA SER A 66 18.35 15.23 10.39
C SER A 66 19.55 16.18 10.40
N ASN A 67 19.31 17.45 10.76
CA ASN A 67 20.37 18.47 10.80
C ASN A 67 21.60 18.09 11.68
N LYS A 68 21.48 17.08 12.54
CA LYS A 68 22.54 16.69 13.48
C LYS A 68 22.95 15.23 13.39
N ASN A 69 22.06 14.35 12.91
CA ASN A 69 22.26 12.90 12.97
C ASN A 69 21.71 12.23 11.72
N GLN A 70 22.38 11.15 11.33
CA GLN A 70 21.90 10.19 10.35
C GLN A 70 21.63 8.87 11.06
N ASN A 71 20.42 8.35 10.94
CA ASN A 71 20.02 7.07 11.52
C ASN A 71 19.67 6.09 10.40
N LYS A 72 20.08 4.84 10.57
CA LYS A 72 19.80 3.76 9.63
C LYS A 72 19.04 2.65 10.31
N TYR A 73 18.04 2.10 9.61
CA TYR A 73 17.21 1.01 10.07
C TYR A 73 17.04 -0.04 8.98
N ILE A 74 16.92 -1.29 9.39
CA ILE A 74 16.42 -2.36 8.53
C ILE A 74 15.08 -2.80 9.13
N ILE A 75 14.03 -2.76 8.33
CA ILE A 75 12.66 -3.03 8.76
C ILE A 75 12.03 -4.03 7.79
N LYS A 76 11.44 -5.08 8.33
CA LYS A 76 10.53 -5.94 7.57
C LYS A 76 9.14 -5.35 7.64
N GLN A 77 8.46 -5.28 6.50
CA GLN A 77 7.08 -4.83 6.39
C GLN A 77 6.22 -5.93 5.79
N GLU A 78 5.05 -6.12 6.36
CA GLU A 78 4.01 -6.98 5.84
C GLU A 78 2.68 -6.22 5.89
N TYR A 79 2.09 -6.01 4.73
CA TYR A 79 0.78 -5.40 4.56
C TYR A 79 -0.16 -6.42 3.94
N ASN A 80 -1.30 -6.65 4.57
CA ASN A 80 -2.30 -7.62 4.15
C ASN A 80 -3.70 -7.00 4.02
N GLY A 81 -3.78 -5.88 3.34
CA GLY A 81 -5.04 -5.19 3.09
C GLY A 81 -5.72 -4.71 4.37
N MET A 82 -6.93 -5.21 4.61
CA MET A 82 -7.74 -4.79 5.76
C MET A 82 -7.39 -5.49 7.07
N GLU A 83 -6.51 -6.51 7.07
CA GLU A 83 -6.35 -7.34 8.26
C GLU A 83 -5.29 -6.79 9.20
N ASP A 84 -4.02 -6.85 8.81
CA ASP A 84 -2.95 -6.41 9.70
C ASP A 84 -1.81 -5.77 8.88
N ASN A 85 -1.34 -4.62 9.33
CA ASN A 85 -0.10 -4.02 8.86
C ASN A 85 0.95 -4.19 9.95
N MET A 86 2.04 -4.90 9.63
CA MET A 86 3.10 -5.19 10.58
C MET A 86 4.44 -4.67 10.09
N GLN A 87 5.16 -4.02 10.98
CA GLN A 87 6.56 -3.66 10.82
C GLN A 87 7.40 -4.31 11.92
N GLU A 88 8.52 -4.92 11.57
CA GLU A 88 9.48 -5.49 12.51
C GLU A 88 10.85 -4.86 12.30
N ILE A 89 11.40 -4.24 13.34
CA ILE A 89 12.74 -3.65 13.29
C ILE A 89 13.77 -4.78 13.42
N ILE A 90 14.64 -4.89 12.42
CA ILE A 90 15.74 -5.85 12.39
C ILE A 90 17.05 -5.19 12.85
N GLU A 91 17.27 -3.96 12.43
CA GLU A 91 18.42 -3.16 12.83
C GLU A 91 17.97 -1.72 13.17
N PRO A 92 18.65 -1.07 14.12
CA PRO A 92 19.85 -1.48 14.88
C PRO A 92 19.53 -2.45 16.03
N SER A 93 20.54 -3.18 16.49
CA SER A 93 20.42 -4.27 17.47
C SER A 93 19.78 -3.87 18.82
N ASN A 94 19.94 -2.63 19.24
CA ASN A 94 19.37 -2.12 20.51
C ASN A 94 17.83 -2.04 20.52
N ILE A 95 17.19 -2.03 19.35
CA ILE A 95 15.72 -2.04 19.19
C ILE A 95 15.25 -3.19 18.28
N ALA A 96 16.14 -4.09 17.90
CA ALA A 96 15.78 -5.24 17.08
C ALA A 96 14.73 -6.12 17.77
N GLY A 97 13.77 -6.64 16.98
CA GLY A 97 12.64 -7.43 17.47
C GLY A 97 11.47 -6.59 17.98
N VAL A 98 11.54 -5.26 17.91
CA VAL A 98 10.35 -4.43 18.11
C VAL A 98 9.44 -4.62 16.91
N LYS A 99 8.17 -4.96 17.19
CA LYS A 99 7.09 -5.07 16.20
C LYS A 99 6.06 -4.00 16.43
N ILE A 100 5.64 -3.38 15.35
CA ILE A 100 4.56 -2.39 15.30
C ILE A 100 3.46 -3.03 14.46
N ILE A 101 2.31 -3.27 15.06
CA ILE A 101 1.16 -3.92 14.43
C ILE A 101 0.00 -2.94 14.46
N LYS A 102 -0.50 -2.61 13.29
CA LYS A 102 -1.68 -1.76 13.12
C LYS A 102 -2.84 -2.63 12.67
N LYS A 103 -3.93 -2.60 13.42
CA LYS A 103 -5.16 -3.31 13.09
C LYS A 103 -6.37 -2.48 13.45
N ASP A 104 -7.24 -2.22 12.50
CA ASP A 104 -8.41 -1.36 12.70
C ASP A 104 -8.01 -0.02 13.35
N LYS A 105 -8.44 0.21 14.61
CA LYS A 105 -8.13 1.39 15.41
C LYS A 105 -7.16 1.11 16.56
N GLU A 106 -6.46 0.02 16.48
CA GLU A 106 -5.50 -0.42 17.49
C GLU A 106 -4.07 -0.38 16.93
N LEU A 107 -3.16 0.24 17.67
CA LEU A 107 -1.72 0.17 17.47
C LEU A 107 -1.12 -0.65 18.60
N LYS A 108 -0.55 -1.80 18.27
CA LYS A 108 0.18 -2.65 19.20
C LYS A 108 1.67 -2.53 18.96
N ILE A 109 2.43 -2.18 19.99
CA ILE A 109 3.89 -2.22 19.96
C ILE A 109 4.33 -3.33 20.90
N GLU A 110 5.10 -4.28 20.40
CA GLU A 110 5.64 -5.38 21.18
C GLU A 110 7.13 -5.56 20.96
N ASN A 111 7.83 -5.99 22.03
CA ASN A 111 9.20 -6.45 21.96
C ASN A 111 9.30 -7.83 22.63
N SER A 112 9.41 -8.87 21.81
CA SER A 112 9.45 -10.26 22.29
C SER A 112 10.68 -10.55 23.15
N ASN A 113 11.81 -9.89 22.89
CA ASN A 113 13.06 -10.07 23.64
C ASN A 113 12.97 -9.55 25.07
N LEU A 114 12.16 -8.49 25.28
CA LEU A 114 11.97 -7.85 26.58
C LEU A 114 10.64 -8.25 27.23
N ASN A 115 9.83 -9.07 26.56
CA ASN A 115 8.47 -9.43 26.98
C ASN A 115 7.59 -8.20 27.32
N LEU A 116 7.73 -7.16 26.49
CA LEU A 116 6.98 -5.91 26.62
C LEU A 116 5.92 -5.82 25.54
N THR A 117 4.72 -5.36 25.91
CA THR A 117 3.62 -5.08 24.99
C THR A 117 2.91 -3.81 25.44
N SER A 118 2.66 -2.92 24.49
CA SER A 118 1.85 -1.71 24.69
C SER A 118 0.77 -1.65 23.62
N ILE A 119 -0.46 -1.34 24.02
CA ILE A 119 -1.61 -1.25 23.12
C ILE A 119 -2.19 0.15 23.25
N PHE A 120 -2.37 0.81 22.09
CA PHE A 120 -2.95 2.14 21.97
C PHE A 120 -4.23 2.06 21.17
N GLN A 121 -5.34 2.50 21.78
CA GLN A 121 -6.62 2.58 21.09
C GLN A 121 -6.77 3.96 20.44
N TYR A 122 -7.45 4.03 19.30
CA TYR A 122 -7.70 5.28 18.56
C TYR A 122 -6.42 6.05 18.22
N TYR A 123 -5.41 5.34 17.72
CA TYR A 123 -4.08 5.86 17.42
C TYR A 123 -4.00 6.76 16.18
N GLU A 124 -5.09 7.02 15.50
CA GLU A 124 -5.19 7.80 14.24
C GLU A 124 -4.36 9.11 14.26
N TYR A 125 -4.08 9.63 15.46
CA TYR A 125 -3.25 10.83 15.64
C TYR A 125 -1.74 10.54 15.87
N ILE A 126 -1.35 9.26 16.01
CA ILE A 126 0.03 8.91 16.44
C ILE A 126 0.84 8.28 15.30
N SER A 127 0.18 7.70 14.29
CA SER A 127 0.86 6.78 13.38
C SER A 127 0.54 6.97 11.91
N GLU A 128 0.79 8.13 11.37
CA GLU A 128 1.07 8.20 9.94
C GLU A 128 2.48 7.62 9.75
N SER A 129 2.56 6.36 9.35
CA SER A 129 3.82 5.74 9.00
C SER A 129 4.16 6.13 7.58
N GLU A 130 4.82 7.25 7.40
CA GLU A 130 5.28 7.71 6.09
C GLU A 130 6.23 6.72 5.37
N LEU A 131 6.58 5.61 6.05
CA LEU A 131 7.51 4.60 5.53
C LEU A 131 6.82 3.49 4.72
N ASP A 132 5.50 3.36 4.81
CA ASP A 132 4.76 2.28 4.16
C ASP A 132 4.49 2.60 2.67
N LEU A 133 4.66 1.60 1.82
CA LEU A 133 4.32 1.72 0.40
C LEU A 133 2.83 2.02 0.19
N ILE A 134 1.96 1.48 1.06
CA ILE A 134 0.52 1.74 0.96
C ILE A 134 0.18 3.20 1.24
N ASP A 135 0.86 3.84 2.20
CA ASP A 135 0.66 5.25 2.50
C ASP A 135 1.04 6.14 1.29
N PHE A 136 2.14 5.79 0.58
CA PHE A 136 2.46 6.45 -0.68
C PHE A 136 1.36 6.27 -1.73
N ILE A 137 0.81 5.06 -1.86
CA ILE A 137 -0.26 4.74 -2.83
C ILE A 137 -1.53 5.55 -2.52
N GLU A 138 -1.90 5.66 -1.25
CA GLU A 138 -3.06 6.43 -0.81
C GLU A 138 -2.86 7.93 -1.05
N ASP A 139 -1.70 8.46 -0.69
CA ASP A 139 -1.32 9.85 -0.96
C ASP A 139 -1.40 10.17 -2.45
N TYR A 140 -0.80 9.31 -3.28
CA TYR A 140 -0.80 9.48 -4.72
C TYR A 140 -2.21 9.49 -5.33
N LYS A 141 -3.11 8.64 -4.82
CA LYS A 141 -4.51 8.59 -5.29
C LYS A 141 -5.32 9.82 -4.87
N ASN A 142 -4.98 10.42 -3.75
CA ASN A 142 -5.70 11.58 -3.18
C ASN A 142 -5.12 12.92 -3.66
N ASP A 143 -3.92 12.94 -4.20
CA ASP A 143 -3.26 14.15 -4.71
C ASP A 143 -3.69 14.43 -6.15
N SER A 144 -4.34 15.56 -6.37
CA SER A 144 -4.77 15.99 -7.71
C SER A 144 -3.61 16.47 -8.59
N GLU A 145 -2.44 16.72 -8.01
CA GLU A 145 -1.22 17.14 -8.72
C GLU A 145 -0.23 15.96 -8.87
N ALA A 146 -0.61 14.75 -8.43
CA ALA A 146 0.22 13.58 -8.58
C ALA A 146 0.55 13.29 -10.03
N GLU A 147 1.81 13.04 -10.32
CA GLU A 147 2.30 12.79 -11.66
C GLU A 147 3.29 11.64 -11.71
N TRP A 148 3.47 11.07 -12.89
CA TRP A 148 4.56 10.13 -13.12
C TRP A 148 5.25 10.38 -14.45
N LYS A 149 6.50 9.95 -14.55
CA LYS A 149 7.29 9.96 -15.77
C LYS A 149 8.12 8.71 -15.92
N GLU A 150 8.52 8.41 -17.14
CA GLU A 150 9.51 7.37 -17.42
C GLU A 150 10.86 8.02 -17.73
N GLU A 151 11.90 7.57 -17.04
CA GLU A 151 13.25 8.08 -17.24
C GLU A 151 14.28 6.99 -16.88
N ASN A 152 15.26 6.76 -17.77
CA ASN A 152 16.39 5.84 -17.54
C ASN A 152 15.97 4.42 -17.10
N GLY A 153 14.91 3.86 -17.70
CA GLY A 153 14.40 2.51 -17.38
C GLY A 153 13.67 2.42 -16.04
N LYS A 154 13.30 3.55 -15.47
CA LYS A 154 12.51 3.65 -14.25
C LYS A 154 11.22 4.42 -14.49
N ILE A 155 10.20 4.08 -13.73
CA ILE A 155 9.00 4.89 -13.58
C ILE A 155 9.17 5.66 -12.27
N ILE A 156 9.01 6.96 -12.34
CA ILE A 156 9.16 7.89 -11.22
C ILE A 156 7.79 8.49 -10.95
N MET A 157 7.23 8.18 -9.79
CA MET A 157 5.92 8.69 -9.34
C MET A 157 6.13 9.73 -8.25
N ASN A 158 5.50 10.90 -8.39
CA ASN A 158 5.60 12.02 -7.46
C ASN A 158 4.24 12.34 -6.86
N THR A 159 4.21 12.61 -5.56
CA THR A 159 3.03 13.12 -4.86
C THR A 159 3.46 14.09 -3.77
N SER A 160 2.54 14.93 -3.35
CA SER A 160 2.72 15.87 -2.25
C SER A 160 1.53 15.87 -1.31
N ILE A 161 1.79 15.99 -0.01
CA ILE A 161 0.75 16.08 1.02
C ILE A 161 0.81 17.49 1.61
N GLU A 162 -0.33 18.18 1.62
CA GLU A 162 -0.42 19.54 2.18
C GLU A 162 -0.74 19.55 3.68
N GLU A 163 -1.21 18.44 4.24
CA GLU A 163 -1.62 18.34 5.63
C GLU A 163 -0.42 18.39 6.58
N ARG A 164 -0.30 19.44 7.38
CA ARG A 164 0.67 19.73 8.45
C ARG A 164 2.04 20.28 8.03
N LEU A 165 2.76 19.64 7.17
CA LEU A 165 4.04 20.09 6.60
C LEU A 165 4.07 19.54 5.19
N LYS A 166 4.07 20.40 4.18
CA LYS A 166 4.11 19.97 2.78
C LYS A 166 5.28 19.02 2.56
N THR A 167 5.01 17.71 2.57
CA THR A 167 6.00 16.68 2.27
C THR A 167 5.86 16.24 0.82
N HIS A 168 6.99 16.06 0.15
CA HIS A 168 7.01 15.52 -1.21
C HIS A 168 7.53 14.09 -1.15
N LYS A 169 6.82 13.16 -1.76
CA LYS A 169 7.23 11.76 -1.86
C LYS A 169 7.51 11.42 -3.33
N THR A 170 8.61 10.75 -3.58
CA THR A 170 9.00 10.25 -4.90
C THR A 170 9.27 8.75 -4.81
N LEU A 171 8.50 7.95 -5.54
CA LEU A 171 8.67 6.50 -5.66
C LEU A 171 9.33 6.16 -7.00
N TYR A 172 10.39 5.37 -6.96
CA TYR A 172 11.11 4.86 -8.12
C TYR A 172 10.82 3.38 -8.30
N ILE A 173 10.37 3.00 -9.48
CA ILE A 173 9.96 1.65 -9.83
C ILE A 173 10.81 1.17 -10.99
N ASN A 174 11.30 -0.05 -10.90
CA ASN A 174 12.01 -0.69 -12.01
C ASN A 174 11.04 -1.05 -13.12
N LYS A 175 11.28 -0.54 -14.33
CA LYS A 175 10.39 -0.78 -15.47
C LYS A 175 10.38 -2.23 -15.97
N GLU A 176 11.48 -2.97 -15.79
CA GLU A 176 11.58 -4.35 -16.31
C GLU A 176 10.72 -5.33 -15.50
N ASN A 177 10.62 -5.13 -14.19
CA ASN A 177 9.91 -6.05 -13.29
C ASN A 177 8.72 -5.43 -12.55
N GLY A 178 8.52 -4.10 -12.65
CA GLY A 178 7.43 -3.37 -12.01
C GLY A 178 7.54 -3.28 -10.48
N MET A 179 8.72 -3.54 -9.90
CA MET A 179 8.91 -3.54 -8.45
C MET A 179 9.45 -2.20 -7.96
N PRO A 180 8.99 -1.72 -6.79
CA PRO A 180 9.59 -0.58 -6.11
C PRO A 180 11.07 -0.83 -5.84
N GLU A 181 11.90 0.16 -6.11
CA GLU A 181 13.33 0.13 -5.79
C GLU A 181 13.68 1.08 -4.66
N LYS A 182 13.07 2.27 -4.68
CA LYS A 182 13.44 3.35 -3.80
C LYS A 182 12.26 4.30 -3.58
N MET A 183 12.17 4.88 -2.37
CA MET A 183 11.31 6.02 -2.10
C MET A 183 12.13 7.12 -1.41
N GLU A 184 11.88 8.36 -1.77
CA GLU A 184 12.44 9.56 -1.14
C GLU A 184 11.31 10.38 -0.57
N ILE A 185 11.47 10.81 0.69
CA ILE A 185 10.57 11.74 1.35
C ILE A 185 11.35 13.02 1.62
N MET A 186 10.89 14.11 1.07
CA MET A 186 11.56 15.40 1.11
C MET A 186 10.80 16.36 2.01
N ASP A 187 11.54 17.23 2.68
CA ASP A 187 10.99 18.34 3.44
C ASP A 187 10.52 19.49 2.52
N ASN A 188 9.93 20.54 3.10
CA ASN A 188 9.47 21.73 2.39
C ASN A 188 10.58 22.46 1.63
N SER A 189 11.84 22.25 2.00
CA SER A 189 13.00 22.82 1.32
C SER A 189 13.52 21.93 0.21
N LYS A 190 12.82 20.82 -0.07
CA LYS A 190 13.19 19.77 -1.03
C LYS A 190 14.50 19.07 -0.70
N ASN A 191 14.88 19.03 0.58
CA ASN A 191 15.96 18.15 1.03
C ASN A 191 15.38 16.78 1.37
N THR A 192 16.06 15.72 0.94
CA THR A 192 15.65 14.36 1.28
C THR A 192 15.85 14.15 2.78
N ALA A 193 14.74 14.05 3.51
CA ALA A 193 14.71 13.79 4.94
C ALA A 193 14.74 12.29 5.24
N VAL A 194 14.06 11.49 4.39
CA VAL A 194 14.04 10.03 4.52
C VAL A 194 14.33 9.39 3.17
N TYR A 195 15.20 8.39 3.20
CA TYR A 195 15.56 7.58 2.05
C TYR A 195 15.26 6.12 2.34
N ILE A 196 14.47 5.49 1.50
CA ILE A 196 14.01 4.10 1.65
C ILE A 196 14.47 3.29 0.45
N LEU A 197 15.19 2.20 0.68
CA LEU A 197 15.53 1.20 -0.33
C LEU A 197 14.70 -0.05 -0.10
N TYR A 198 13.98 -0.47 -1.13
CA TYR A 198 13.21 -1.71 -1.11
C TYR A 198 14.09 -2.89 -1.48
N LYS A 199 14.10 -3.91 -0.63
CA LYS A 199 14.74 -5.21 -0.85
C LYS A 199 13.66 -6.28 -0.87
N GLU A 200 13.83 -7.33 -1.63
CA GLU A 200 12.99 -8.55 -1.58
C GLU A 200 11.48 -8.26 -1.58
N VAL A 201 11.03 -7.41 -2.51
CA VAL A 201 9.60 -7.09 -2.61
C VAL A 201 8.83 -8.26 -3.16
N THR A 202 7.81 -8.70 -2.45
CA THR A 202 6.82 -9.69 -2.90
C THR A 202 5.44 -9.06 -2.82
N VAL A 203 4.76 -9.01 -3.94
CA VAL A 203 3.38 -8.49 -4.03
C VAL A 203 2.43 -9.65 -4.27
N ASN A 204 1.38 -9.74 -3.46
CA ASN A 204 0.26 -10.62 -3.69
C ASN A 204 -0.90 -9.76 -4.21
N SER A 205 -1.36 -10.05 -5.36
CA SER A 205 -2.47 -9.38 -6.06
C SER A 205 -3.65 -10.34 -6.25
#